data_75271cb227a86173de02250f0b928548
#
_entry.id   75271cb227a86173de02250f0b928548
#
_cell.length_a   1.000
_cell.length_b   1.000
_cell.length_c   1.000
_cell.angle_alpha   90.00
_cell.angle_beta   90.00
_cell.angle_gamma   90.00
#
_symmetry.space_group_name_H-M   'P 1'
#
loop_
_entity.id
_entity.type
_entity.pdbx_description
1 polymer ?
#
loop_
_entity_poly.entity_id
_entity_poly.type
_entity_poly.pdbx_seq_one_letter_code
_entity_poly.pdbx_strand_id
1 'polypeptide(L)'
;MNEMVSSMRSATEVFSEWAEQGKDVGMEKGHAAAVGEILTAGIAELASADFRAIDAGCGNGWVVRMLSSMEDCKSAIGIDGASAMINRAKEIDSETYIHADLLSWKPEVPVEFVHSMEVLYYLGDIPKFLQSVKEYWLQTGGILAFGVDHYYENQSCHNWSEKVGTPMAMYRESEWREMVEAAGFTILQMFRAAPGPDWPGTLAIIARNN
;
A
#
# COMPACT_ATOMS: atom_id res chain seq x y z
N MET A 1 0.92 37.00 16.97
CA MET A 1 1.11 35.56 17.26
C MET A 1 0.05 34.81 16.47
N ASN A 2 0.21 34.75 15.17
CA ASN A 2 -0.71 34.14 14.22
C ASN A 2 0.02 34.03 12.87
N GLU A 3 0.90 33.03 12.74
CA GLU A 3 1.49 32.64 11.46
C GLU A 3 2.22 31.33 11.71
N MET A 4 1.68 30.29 11.20
CA MET A 4 2.21 28.99 10.80
C MET A 4 1.22 27.86 11.14
N VAL A 5 -0.02 27.99 10.67
CA VAL A 5 -0.69 26.80 10.22
C VAL A 5 -0.27 26.65 8.75
N SER A 6 0.91 26.11 8.51
CA SER A 6 1.26 25.58 7.20
C SER A 6 0.15 24.61 6.86
N SER A 7 -0.67 24.92 5.84
CA SER A 7 -1.72 24.05 5.38
C SER A 7 -1.02 22.74 4.95
N MET A 8 -1.25 21.65 5.65
CA MET A 8 -0.74 20.33 5.24
C MET A 8 -1.25 20.07 3.83
N ARG A 9 -0.35 19.62 2.95
CA ARG A 9 -0.67 19.27 1.57
C ARG A 9 -1.23 17.85 1.50
N SER A 10 -1.93 17.53 0.41
CA SER A 10 -2.33 16.15 0.17
C SER A 10 -1.11 15.25 -0.03
N ALA A 11 -1.22 13.98 0.31
CA ALA A 11 -0.16 13.00 0.08
C ALA A 11 0.25 12.94 -1.41
N THR A 12 -0.72 13.01 -2.31
CA THR A 12 -0.48 12.98 -3.76
C THR A 12 0.34 14.17 -4.26
N GLU A 13 0.17 15.38 -3.68
CA GLU A 13 1.00 16.55 -3.99
C GLU A 13 2.42 16.37 -3.47
N VAL A 14 2.58 15.92 -2.21
CA VAL A 14 3.89 15.70 -1.59
C VAL A 14 4.67 14.64 -2.35
N PHE A 15 4.07 13.51 -2.66
CA PHE A 15 4.75 12.43 -3.37
C PHE A 15 5.01 12.73 -4.85
N SER A 16 4.19 13.53 -5.50
CA SER A 16 4.51 14.07 -6.84
C SER A 16 5.77 14.90 -6.81
N GLU A 17 5.90 15.82 -5.84
CA GLU A 17 7.12 16.61 -5.67
C GLU A 17 8.35 15.73 -5.34
N TRP A 18 8.20 14.68 -4.54
CA TRP A 18 9.28 13.75 -4.25
C TRP A 18 9.77 13.02 -5.51
N ALA A 19 8.86 12.59 -6.39
CA ALA A 19 9.23 11.98 -7.66
C ALA A 19 10.01 12.96 -8.55
N GLU A 20 9.55 14.21 -8.67
CA GLU A 20 10.23 15.26 -9.42
C GLU A 20 11.64 15.57 -8.88
N GLN A 21 11.84 15.43 -7.57
CA GLN A 21 13.13 15.64 -6.89
C GLN A 21 14.00 14.38 -6.84
N GLY A 22 13.54 13.24 -7.37
CA GLY A 22 14.27 11.96 -7.35
C GLY A 22 14.39 11.32 -5.95
N LYS A 23 13.54 11.71 -5.00
CA LYS A 23 13.51 11.15 -3.64
C LYS A 23 12.86 9.76 -3.58
N ASP A 24 12.13 9.39 -4.62
CA ASP A 24 11.47 8.09 -4.78
C ASP A 24 12.46 6.91 -4.86
N VAL A 25 13.68 7.15 -5.32
CA VAL A 25 14.73 6.11 -5.48
C VAL A 25 15.07 5.38 -4.18
N GLY A 26 14.90 6.04 -3.03
CA GLY A 26 15.15 5.43 -1.72
C GLY A 26 14.05 4.50 -1.20
N MET A 27 12.84 4.59 -1.77
CA MET A 27 11.64 3.90 -1.25
C MET A 27 11.78 2.38 -1.35
N GLU A 28 12.21 1.85 -2.48
CA GLU A 28 12.46 0.43 -2.67
C GLU A 28 13.46 -0.09 -1.63
N LYS A 29 14.63 0.56 -1.52
CA LYS A 29 15.67 0.13 -0.59
C LYS A 29 15.21 0.10 0.86
N GLY A 30 14.35 1.03 1.25
CA GLY A 30 13.81 1.13 2.62
C GLY A 30 12.82 0.03 2.95
N HIS A 31 12.04 -0.42 1.97
CA HIS A 31 10.89 -1.30 2.21
C HIS A 31 11.02 -2.69 1.59
N ALA A 32 12.05 -2.97 0.76
CA ALA A 32 12.16 -4.23 0.02
C ALA A 32 12.10 -5.49 0.89
N ALA A 33 12.71 -5.46 2.08
CA ALA A 33 12.68 -6.61 3.00
C ALA A 33 11.26 -6.86 3.52
N ALA A 34 10.57 -5.82 4.00
CA ALA A 34 9.21 -5.95 4.52
C ALA A 34 8.22 -6.36 3.42
N VAL A 35 8.31 -5.74 2.23
CA VAL A 35 7.48 -6.11 1.07
C VAL A 35 7.74 -7.55 0.66
N GLY A 36 9.00 -8.01 0.63
CA GLY A 36 9.33 -9.41 0.31
C GLY A 36 8.66 -10.40 1.27
N GLU A 37 8.65 -10.13 2.57
CA GLU A 37 7.96 -10.95 3.57
C GLU A 37 6.42 -10.90 3.38
N ILE A 38 5.86 -9.71 3.14
CA ILE A 38 4.40 -9.52 2.93
C ILE A 38 3.93 -10.25 1.67
N LEU A 39 4.65 -10.09 0.54
CA LEU A 39 4.32 -10.78 -0.71
C LEU A 39 4.43 -12.30 -0.54
N THR A 40 5.50 -12.79 0.11
CA THR A 40 5.68 -14.22 0.36
C THR A 40 4.52 -14.78 1.20
N ALA A 41 4.16 -14.11 2.30
CA ALA A 41 3.06 -14.53 3.16
C ALA A 41 1.71 -14.49 2.42
N GLY A 42 1.44 -13.41 1.67
CA GLY A 42 0.17 -13.23 0.99
C GLY A 42 -0.02 -14.16 -0.21
N ILE A 43 1.01 -14.35 -1.03
CA ILE A 43 0.96 -15.24 -2.20
C ILE A 43 0.82 -16.70 -1.76
N ALA A 44 1.43 -17.12 -0.65
CA ALA A 44 1.27 -18.46 -0.10
C ALA A 44 -0.18 -18.80 0.30
N GLU A 45 -1.03 -17.81 0.50
CA GLU A 45 -2.44 -17.98 0.85
C GLU A 45 -3.37 -18.07 -0.38
N LEU A 46 -2.86 -17.86 -1.60
CA LEU A 46 -3.64 -17.98 -2.82
C LEU A 46 -4.06 -19.44 -3.06
N ALA A 47 -5.29 -19.63 -3.52
CA ALA A 47 -5.83 -20.95 -3.85
C ALA A 47 -5.27 -21.51 -5.16
N SER A 48 -4.77 -20.67 -6.05
CA SER A 48 -4.16 -21.01 -7.33
C SER A 48 -2.75 -20.45 -7.40
N ALA A 49 -1.84 -21.17 -8.05
CA ALA A 49 -0.50 -20.66 -8.34
C ALA A 49 -0.60 -19.43 -9.27
N ASP A 50 -1.37 -19.53 -10.36
CA ASP A 50 -1.57 -18.42 -11.30
C ASP A 50 -2.46 -17.32 -10.69
N PHE A 51 -1.97 -16.07 -10.73
CA PHE A 51 -2.70 -14.92 -10.18
C PHE A 51 -2.47 -13.62 -10.99
N ARG A 52 -3.40 -12.70 -10.85
CA ARG A 52 -3.28 -11.30 -11.28
C ARG A 52 -3.21 -10.42 -10.03
N ALA A 53 -2.45 -9.35 -10.12
CA ALA A 53 -2.20 -8.49 -8.96
C ALA A 53 -2.52 -7.01 -9.23
N ILE A 54 -2.90 -6.30 -8.18
CA ILE A 54 -2.95 -4.84 -8.14
C ILE A 54 -2.07 -4.37 -6.98
N ASP A 55 -1.19 -3.41 -7.26
CA ASP A 55 -0.43 -2.68 -6.24
C ASP A 55 -1.08 -1.30 -6.03
N ALA A 56 -1.75 -1.13 -4.90
CA ALA A 56 -2.48 0.08 -4.53
C ALA A 56 -1.57 1.09 -3.83
N GLY A 57 -1.36 2.24 -4.46
CA GLY A 57 -0.34 3.21 -4.05
C GLY A 57 1.05 2.79 -4.52
N CYS A 58 1.16 2.43 -5.80
CA CYS A 58 2.35 1.78 -6.35
C CYS A 58 3.60 2.69 -6.43
N GLY A 59 3.46 3.99 -6.21
CA GLY A 59 4.54 4.95 -6.36
C GLY A 59 5.21 4.86 -7.74
N ASN A 60 6.55 4.71 -7.75
CA ASN A 60 7.33 4.54 -8.98
C ASN A 60 7.28 3.11 -9.57
N GLY A 61 6.39 2.24 -9.08
CA GLY A 61 6.08 0.93 -9.66
C GLY A 61 7.04 -0.22 -9.34
N TRP A 62 7.94 -0.07 -8.39
CA TRP A 62 8.95 -1.10 -8.10
C TRP A 62 8.33 -2.44 -7.61
N VAL A 63 7.20 -2.41 -6.86
CA VAL A 63 6.50 -3.64 -6.45
C VAL A 63 5.77 -4.29 -7.64
N VAL A 64 5.21 -3.48 -8.54
CA VAL A 64 4.61 -3.99 -9.80
C VAL A 64 5.64 -4.76 -10.60
N ARG A 65 6.85 -4.22 -10.77
CA ARG A 65 7.96 -4.91 -11.45
C ARG A 65 8.36 -6.20 -10.74
N MET A 66 8.42 -6.17 -9.40
CA MET A 66 8.69 -7.38 -8.62
C MET A 66 7.61 -8.45 -8.85
N LEU A 67 6.33 -8.10 -8.79
CA LEU A 67 5.23 -9.02 -9.07
C LEU A 67 5.27 -9.55 -10.51
N SER A 68 5.44 -8.68 -11.51
CA SER A 68 5.53 -9.06 -12.92
C SER A 68 6.72 -9.98 -13.24
N SER A 69 7.77 -9.97 -12.40
CA SER A 69 8.91 -10.88 -12.56
C SER A 69 8.66 -12.30 -12.04
N MET A 70 7.56 -12.53 -11.32
CA MET A 70 7.19 -13.85 -10.80
C MET A 70 6.53 -14.68 -11.91
N GLU A 71 6.96 -15.95 -12.07
CA GLU A 71 6.45 -16.84 -13.11
C GLU A 71 4.92 -17.03 -13.06
N ASP A 72 4.38 -17.08 -11.85
CA ASP A 72 2.97 -17.31 -11.59
C ASP A 72 2.11 -16.04 -11.69
N CYS A 73 2.69 -14.85 -11.70
CA CYS A 73 1.97 -13.58 -11.87
C CYS A 73 1.67 -13.33 -13.36
N LYS A 74 0.42 -13.45 -13.76
CA LYS A 74 0.01 -13.29 -15.16
C LYS A 74 -0.12 -11.83 -15.59
N SER A 75 -0.39 -10.93 -14.64
CA SER A 75 -0.33 -9.49 -14.83
C SER A 75 -0.29 -8.77 -13.49
N ALA A 76 0.41 -7.65 -13.44
CA ALA A 76 0.38 -6.73 -12.32
C ALA A 76 0.02 -5.32 -12.81
N ILE A 77 -0.81 -4.61 -12.04
CA ILE A 77 -1.26 -3.24 -12.32
C ILE A 77 -0.92 -2.37 -11.12
N GLY A 78 -0.28 -1.23 -11.38
CA GLY A 78 -0.01 -0.23 -10.35
C GLY A 78 -0.99 0.93 -10.43
N ILE A 79 -1.55 1.32 -9.29
CA ILE A 79 -2.44 2.47 -9.16
C ILE A 79 -1.84 3.46 -8.17
N ASP A 80 -1.76 4.73 -8.54
CA ASP A 80 -1.33 5.79 -7.63
C ASP A 80 -2.03 7.11 -7.93
N GLY A 81 -2.29 7.90 -6.88
CA GLY A 81 -2.88 9.23 -6.97
C GLY A 81 -1.87 10.32 -7.29
N ALA A 82 -0.58 10.05 -7.15
CA ALA A 82 0.50 11.00 -7.46
C ALA A 82 0.92 10.87 -8.93
N SER A 83 0.52 11.84 -9.77
CA SER A 83 0.74 11.78 -11.23
C SER A 83 2.22 11.69 -11.60
N ALA A 84 3.11 12.37 -10.89
CA ALA A 84 4.54 12.32 -11.16
C ALA A 84 5.15 10.96 -10.81
N MET A 85 4.65 10.26 -9.79
CA MET A 85 5.03 8.87 -9.50
C MET A 85 4.67 7.93 -10.65
N ILE A 86 3.43 8.04 -11.17
CA ILE A 86 2.99 7.25 -12.33
C ILE A 86 3.82 7.56 -13.59
N ASN A 87 4.13 8.84 -13.84
CA ASN A 87 4.99 9.20 -14.95
C ASN A 87 6.38 8.58 -14.77
N ARG A 88 6.93 8.63 -13.57
CA ARG A 88 8.22 8.02 -13.24
C ARG A 88 8.20 6.49 -13.45
N ALA A 89 7.15 5.81 -13.02
CA ALA A 89 6.99 4.38 -13.25
C ALA A 89 7.01 4.03 -14.75
N LYS A 90 6.26 4.78 -15.58
CA LYS A 90 6.18 4.59 -17.04
C LYS A 90 7.47 4.92 -17.78
N GLU A 91 8.35 5.76 -17.20
CA GLU A 91 9.68 6.02 -17.76
C GLU A 91 10.66 4.85 -17.56
N ILE A 92 10.43 4.04 -16.52
CA ILE A 92 11.33 2.93 -16.15
C ILE A 92 11.03 1.68 -16.97
N ASP A 93 9.74 1.37 -17.19
CA ASP A 93 9.32 0.15 -17.89
C ASP A 93 7.94 0.31 -18.57
N SER A 94 7.45 -0.79 -19.19
CA SER A 94 6.21 -0.83 -19.96
C SER A 94 5.06 -1.52 -19.23
N GLU A 95 5.16 -1.74 -17.91
CA GLU A 95 4.08 -2.31 -17.11
C GLU A 95 2.85 -1.39 -17.06
N THR A 96 1.75 -1.89 -16.55
CA THR A 96 0.50 -1.13 -16.52
C THR A 96 0.42 -0.24 -15.28
N TYR A 97 0.50 1.07 -15.48
CA TYR A 97 0.37 2.08 -14.41
C TYR A 97 -0.78 3.03 -14.68
N ILE A 98 -1.63 3.24 -13.67
CA ILE A 98 -2.83 4.05 -13.76
C ILE A 98 -2.78 5.18 -12.73
N HIS A 99 -2.86 6.43 -13.20
CA HIS A 99 -3.08 7.58 -12.34
C HIS A 99 -4.56 7.66 -11.98
N ALA A 100 -4.90 7.35 -10.73
CA ALA A 100 -6.27 7.37 -10.25
C ALA A 100 -6.35 7.54 -8.72
N ASP A 101 -7.47 8.05 -8.24
CA ASP A 101 -7.79 8.09 -6.81
C ASP A 101 -8.26 6.72 -6.35
N LEU A 102 -7.56 6.16 -5.35
CA LEU A 102 -7.81 4.83 -4.79
C LEU A 102 -9.21 4.68 -4.15
N LEU A 103 -9.84 5.79 -3.72
CA LEU A 103 -11.17 5.76 -3.11
C LEU A 103 -12.31 5.69 -4.13
N SER A 104 -12.02 5.92 -5.42
CA SER A 104 -13.02 5.96 -6.48
C SER A 104 -12.75 5.01 -7.64
N TRP A 105 -11.48 4.64 -7.88
CA TRP A 105 -11.11 3.74 -8.96
C TRP A 105 -11.55 2.30 -8.69
N LYS A 106 -11.86 1.58 -9.78
CA LYS A 106 -12.20 0.15 -9.74
C LYS A 106 -11.60 -0.56 -10.94
N PRO A 107 -11.10 -1.79 -10.80
CA PRO A 107 -10.66 -2.59 -11.93
C PRO A 107 -11.87 -3.03 -12.79
N GLU A 108 -11.64 -3.27 -14.07
CA GLU A 108 -12.67 -3.85 -14.97
C GLU A 108 -12.99 -5.31 -14.60
N VAL A 109 -11.99 -6.04 -14.09
CA VAL A 109 -12.12 -7.43 -13.67
C VAL A 109 -11.42 -7.60 -12.32
N PRO A 110 -12.08 -8.19 -11.32
CA PRO A 110 -11.45 -8.48 -10.03
C PRO A 110 -10.22 -9.40 -10.18
N VAL A 111 -9.25 -9.23 -9.29
CA VAL A 111 -7.99 -9.97 -9.29
C VAL A 111 -7.90 -10.94 -8.10
N GLU A 112 -6.89 -11.78 -8.10
CA GLU A 112 -6.61 -12.74 -7.04
C GLU A 112 -5.83 -12.10 -5.89
N PHE A 113 -5.04 -11.03 -6.16
CA PHE A 113 -4.12 -10.45 -5.18
C PHE A 113 -4.13 -8.92 -5.23
N VAL A 114 -4.29 -8.28 -4.08
CA VAL A 114 -4.11 -6.82 -3.93
C VAL A 114 -3.05 -6.58 -2.87
N HIS A 115 -2.02 -5.81 -3.26
CA HIS A 115 -0.96 -5.36 -2.37
C HIS A 115 -1.07 -3.86 -2.10
N SER A 116 -0.58 -3.41 -0.95
CA SER A 116 -0.37 -1.99 -0.64
C SER A 116 0.72 -1.82 0.41
N MET A 117 1.65 -0.91 0.19
CA MET A 117 2.72 -0.62 1.15
C MET A 117 2.82 0.86 1.43
N GLU A 118 2.72 1.25 2.70
CA GLU A 118 2.89 2.63 3.17
C GLU A 118 1.90 3.65 2.58
N VAL A 119 0.64 3.24 2.38
CA VAL A 119 -0.37 4.05 1.67
C VAL A 119 -1.61 4.32 2.51
N LEU A 120 -2.14 3.29 3.19
CA LEU A 120 -3.52 3.33 3.71
C LEU A 120 -3.75 4.47 4.70
N TYR A 121 -2.78 4.81 5.51
CA TYR A 121 -2.89 5.88 6.50
C TYR A 121 -2.90 7.32 5.90
N TYR A 122 -2.64 7.46 4.59
CA TYR A 122 -2.85 8.71 3.86
C TYR A 122 -4.27 8.87 3.32
N LEU A 123 -5.05 7.79 3.28
CA LEU A 123 -6.40 7.83 2.75
C LEU A 123 -7.36 8.52 3.73
N GLY A 124 -8.21 9.39 3.21
CA GLY A 124 -9.20 10.10 4.02
C GLY A 124 -10.34 9.20 4.54
N ASP A 125 -10.52 8.00 3.95
CA ASP A 125 -11.57 7.04 4.31
C ASP A 125 -11.08 5.60 4.07
N ILE A 126 -10.33 5.05 5.04
CA ILE A 126 -9.80 3.68 4.99
C ILE A 126 -10.91 2.63 4.95
N PRO A 127 -11.99 2.71 5.77
CA PRO A 127 -13.09 1.77 5.68
C PRO A 127 -13.70 1.69 4.28
N LYS A 128 -13.93 2.84 3.62
CA LYS A 128 -14.45 2.89 2.24
C LYS A 128 -13.48 2.22 1.25
N PHE A 129 -12.17 2.44 1.40
CA PHE A 129 -11.17 1.77 0.57
C PHE A 129 -11.23 0.25 0.75
N LEU A 130 -11.17 -0.23 1.99
CA LEU A 130 -11.24 -1.67 2.29
C LEU A 130 -12.52 -2.31 1.75
N GLN A 131 -13.66 -1.63 1.90
CA GLN A 131 -14.92 -2.10 1.32
C GLN A 131 -14.86 -2.15 -0.20
N SER A 132 -14.30 -1.12 -0.87
CA SER A 132 -14.12 -1.11 -2.32
C SER A 132 -13.22 -2.24 -2.80
N VAL A 133 -12.11 -2.49 -2.10
CA VAL A 133 -11.21 -3.62 -2.41
C VAL A 133 -11.95 -4.95 -2.30
N LYS A 134 -12.74 -5.13 -1.23
CA LYS A 134 -13.53 -6.35 -1.04
C LYS A 134 -14.57 -6.56 -2.14
N GLU A 135 -15.33 -5.52 -2.48
CA GLU A 135 -16.50 -5.64 -3.36
C GLU A 135 -16.13 -5.66 -4.84
N TYR A 136 -15.06 -4.95 -5.23
CA TYR A 136 -14.77 -4.69 -6.64
C TYR A 136 -13.39 -5.12 -7.09
N TRP A 137 -12.35 -5.09 -6.21
CA TRP A 137 -10.99 -5.33 -6.63
C TRP A 137 -10.58 -6.81 -6.52
N LEU A 138 -11.02 -7.48 -5.46
CA LEU A 138 -10.71 -8.88 -5.19
C LEU A 138 -11.85 -9.79 -5.57
N GLN A 139 -11.54 -10.87 -6.24
CA GLN A 139 -12.49 -11.99 -6.37
C GLN A 139 -12.72 -12.67 -5.00
N THR A 140 -13.80 -13.45 -4.89
CA THR A 140 -14.01 -14.32 -3.73
C THR A 140 -12.82 -15.28 -3.55
N GLY A 141 -12.30 -15.37 -2.35
CA GLY A 141 -11.07 -16.12 -2.04
C GLY A 141 -9.77 -15.37 -2.31
N GLY A 142 -9.82 -14.19 -2.92
CA GLY A 142 -8.66 -13.35 -3.19
C GLY A 142 -8.04 -12.79 -1.90
N ILE A 143 -6.78 -12.36 -2.00
CA ILE A 143 -5.95 -11.94 -0.86
C ILE A 143 -5.64 -10.45 -0.93
N LEU A 144 -5.91 -9.73 0.16
CA LEU A 144 -5.38 -8.42 0.46
C LEU A 144 -4.15 -8.58 1.37
N ALA A 145 -3.02 -8.06 0.93
CA ALA A 145 -1.77 -8.04 1.70
C ALA A 145 -1.26 -6.61 1.79
N PHE A 146 -1.17 -6.04 2.98
CA PHE A 146 -0.67 -4.68 3.11
C PHE A 146 0.26 -4.50 4.30
N GLY A 147 1.11 -3.47 4.22
CA GLY A 147 2.02 -3.05 5.27
C GLY A 147 1.90 -1.57 5.60
N VAL A 148 2.00 -1.23 6.88
CA VAL A 148 2.05 0.14 7.39
C VAL A 148 3.13 0.28 8.45
N ASP A 149 3.94 1.33 8.34
CA ASP A 149 4.94 1.71 9.33
C ASP A 149 4.38 2.75 10.32
N HIS A 150 3.36 3.50 9.87
CA HIS A 150 2.70 4.52 10.66
C HIS A 150 1.53 3.93 11.46
N TYR A 151 1.86 3.38 12.64
CA TYR A 151 0.90 2.82 13.59
C TYR A 151 1.31 3.19 15.03
N TYR A 152 0.35 3.23 15.96
CA TYR A 152 0.52 3.81 17.29
C TYR A 152 1.64 3.17 18.12
N GLU A 153 1.82 1.85 18.03
CA GLU A 153 2.84 1.11 18.77
C GLU A 153 4.26 1.36 18.24
N ASN A 154 4.40 1.95 17.03
CA ASN A 154 5.67 2.42 16.49
C ASN A 154 5.93 3.88 16.89
N GLN A 155 6.56 4.11 18.03
CA GLN A 155 6.82 5.47 18.52
C GLN A 155 7.71 6.30 17.59
N SER A 156 8.55 5.68 16.76
CA SER A 156 9.44 6.39 15.84
C SER A 156 8.70 7.14 14.73
N CYS A 157 7.46 6.77 14.43
CA CYS A 157 6.65 7.37 13.38
C CYS A 157 5.73 8.51 13.84
N HIS A 158 5.60 8.76 15.15
CA HIS A 158 4.60 9.68 15.71
C HIS A 158 4.72 11.14 15.20
N ASN A 159 5.87 11.57 14.73
CA ASN A 159 6.10 12.91 14.16
C ASN A 159 6.23 12.91 12.63
N TRP A 160 5.88 11.81 11.96
CA TRP A 160 6.03 11.71 10.51
C TRP A 160 5.10 12.64 9.76
N SER A 161 3.86 12.80 10.20
CA SER A 161 2.89 13.72 9.59
C SER A 161 3.46 15.16 9.50
N GLU A 162 4.12 15.65 10.56
CA GLU A 162 4.78 16.95 10.58
C GLU A 162 6.02 16.97 9.67
N LYS A 163 6.86 15.92 9.71
CA LYS A 163 8.09 15.84 8.91
C LYS A 163 7.83 15.76 7.41
N VAL A 164 6.81 15.01 7.01
CA VAL A 164 6.44 14.83 5.60
C VAL A 164 5.56 15.99 5.12
N GLY A 165 4.83 16.65 6.03
CA GLY A 165 3.97 17.78 5.72
C GLY A 165 2.63 17.39 5.11
N THR A 166 2.15 16.17 5.44
CA THR A 166 0.85 15.66 4.99
C THR A 166 0.10 14.97 6.13
N PRO A 167 -1.25 15.01 6.17
CA PRO A 167 -2.02 14.29 7.17
C PRO A 167 -1.77 12.78 7.08
N MET A 168 -1.59 12.15 8.22
CA MET A 168 -1.46 10.70 8.37
C MET A 168 -2.38 10.25 9.50
N ALA A 169 -3.24 9.27 9.23
CA ALA A 169 -4.07 8.66 10.25
C ALA A 169 -3.22 7.75 11.14
N MET A 170 -3.38 7.88 12.47
CA MET A 170 -2.67 7.07 13.46
C MET A 170 -3.65 6.10 14.10
N TYR A 171 -3.44 4.81 13.88
CA TYR A 171 -4.25 3.75 14.46
C TYR A 171 -3.39 2.77 15.25
N ARG A 172 -3.98 2.12 16.26
CA ARG A 172 -3.40 0.98 16.96
C ARG A 172 -3.50 -0.27 16.10
N GLU A 173 -2.68 -1.27 16.40
CA GLU A 173 -2.80 -2.58 15.75
C GLU A 173 -4.21 -3.19 15.91
N SER A 174 -4.83 -3.02 17.08
CA SER A 174 -6.20 -3.48 17.31
C SER A 174 -7.22 -2.77 16.42
N GLU A 175 -7.05 -1.46 16.18
CA GLU A 175 -7.93 -0.68 15.33
C GLU A 175 -7.74 -1.03 13.85
N TRP A 176 -6.51 -1.31 13.40
CA TRP A 176 -6.26 -1.85 12.07
C TRP A 176 -6.96 -3.19 11.86
N ARG A 177 -6.86 -4.10 12.85
CA ARG A 177 -7.57 -5.38 12.83
C ARG A 177 -9.08 -5.18 12.71
N GLU A 178 -9.67 -4.37 13.58
CA GLU A 178 -11.10 -4.10 13.62
C GLU A 178 -11.61 -3.52 12.29
N MET A 179 -10.89 -2.59 11.67
CA MET A 179 -11.27 -2.02 10.35
C MET A 179 -11.29 -3.08 9.24
N VAL A 180 -10.30 -3.97 9.19
CA VAL A 180 -10.22 -5.03 8.20
C VAL A 180 -11.35 -6.05 8.39
N GLU A 181 -11.60 -6.47 9.63
CA GLU A 181 -12.68 -7.39 9.97
C GLU A 181 -14.06 -6.77 9.73
N ALA A 182 -14.26 -5.48 10.08
CA ALA A 182 -15.51 -4.75 9.84
C ALA A 182 -15.80 -4.57 8.35
N ALA A 183 -14.78 -4.48 7.49
CA ALA A 183 -14.95 -4.50 6.04
C ALA A 183 -15.33 -5.90 5.51
N GLY A 184 -15.35 -6.94 6.37
CA GLY A 184 -15.78 -8.31 6.05
C GLY A 184 -14.68 -9.21 5.50
N PHE A 185 -13.41 -8.86 5.71
CA PHE A 185 -12.27 -9.75 5.45
C PHE A 185 -12.06 -10.73 6.61
N THR A 186 -11.49 -11.89 6.31
CA THR A 186 -10.91 -12.78 7.33
C THR A 186 -9.41 -12.57 7.40
N ILE A 187 -8.89 -12.07 8.52
CA ILE A 187 -7.44 -11.94 8.73
C ILE A 187 -6.85 -13.33 8.90
N LEU A 188 -5.90 -13.66 8.04
CA LEU A 188 -5.14 -14.92 8.05
C LEU A 188 -3.87 -14.78 8.87
N GLN A 189 -3.15 -13.67 8.69
CA GLN A 189 -1.92 -13.37 9.38
C GLN A 189 -1.84 -11.88 9.73
N MET A 190 -1.25 -11.57 10.87
CA MET A 190 -0.88 -10.23 11.30
C MET A 190 0.45 -10.31 12.03
N PHE A 191 1.48 -9.66 11.50
CA PHE A 191 2.85 -9.81 12.01
C PHE A 191 3.68 -8.53 11.79
N ARG A 192 4.90 -8.52 12.32
CA ARG A 192 5.90 -7.49 12.08
C ARG A 192 6.87 -7.95 11.00
N ALA A 193 6.82 -7.34 9.82
CA ALA A 193 7.74 -7.63 8.74
C ALA A 193 9.06 -6.86 8.93
N ALA A 194 10.18 -7.51 8.64
CA ALA A 194 11.52 -6.96 8.69
C ALA A 194 11.86 -6.15 9.96
N PRO A 195 11.62 -6.67 11.18
CA PRO A 195 12.00 -5.97 12.41
C PRO A 195 13.53 -5.89 12.55
N GLY A 196 14.01 -4.84 13.20
CA GLY A 196 15.43 -4.63 13.48
C GLY A 196 15.67 -4.25 14.94
N PRO A 197 16.96 -4.05 15.36
CA PRO A 197 17.27 -3.73 16.76
C PRO A 197 16.57 -2.48 17.29
N ASP A 198 16.44 -1.45 16.46
CA ASP A 198 15.81 -0.16 16.78
C ASP A 198 14.57 0.12 15.92
N TRP A 199 14.08 -0.88 15.21
CA TRP A 199 12.93 -0.81 14.33
C TRP A 199 11.91 -1.90 14.67
N PRO A 200 10.66 -1.53 15.05
CA PRO A 200 9.66 -2.53 15.48
C PRO A 200 9.13 -3.40 14.32
N GLY A 201 9.49 -3.07 13.09
CA GLY A 201 8.99 -3.73 11.89
C GLY A 201 7.73 -3.06 11.34
N THR A 202 7.47 -3.32 10.06
CA THR A 202 6.23 -2.95 9.37
C THR A 202 5.08 -3.81 9.89
N LEU A 203 3.99 -3.19 10.32
CA LEU A 203 2.76 -3.92 10.64
C LEU A 203 2.17 -4.46 9.35
N ALA A 204 2.24 -5.77 9.16
CA ALA A 204 1.74 -6.49 8.00
C ALA A 204 0.42 -7.19 8.32
N ILE A 205 -0.56 -7.09 7.42
CA ILE A 205 -1.85 -7.79 7.51
C ILE A 205 -2.11 -8.50 6.20
N ILE A 206 -2.37 -9.81 6.29
CA ILE A 206 -2.79 -10.68 5.20
C ILE A 206 -4.23 -11.10 5.48
N ALA A 207 -5.13 -10.79 4.57
CA ALA A 207 -6.55 -11.02 4.76
C ALA A 207 -7.22 -11.56 3.51
N ARG A 208 -8.21 -12.44 3.69
CA ARG A 208 -8.96 -13.10 2.61
C ARG A 208 -10.31 -12.45 2.41
N ASN A 209 -10.68 -12.21 1.15
CA ASN A 209 -12.03 -11.87 0.72
C ASN A 209 -12.88 -13.15 0.69
N ASN A 210 -13.85 -13.28 1.60
CA ASN A 210 -14.74 -14.45 1.68
C ASN A 210 -15.98 -14.27 0.78
#